data_6cc1262507296c9b16c0694a3b809f15
#
_entry.id   6cc1262507296c9b16c0694a3b809f15
#
_cell.length_a   1.000
_cell.length_b   1.000
_cell.length_c   1.000
_cell.angle_alpha   90.00
_cell.angle_beta   90.00
_cell.angle_gamma   90.00
#
_symmetry.space_group_name_H-M   'P 1'
#
loop_
_entity.id
_entity.type
_entity.pdbx_description
1 polymer ?
#
loop_
_entity_poly.entity_id
_entity_poly.type
_entity_poly.pdbx_seq_one_letter_code
_entity_poly.pdbx_strand_id
1 'polypeptide(L)'
;MQPLGLLSLLWPTRRRVRERGDGGDEPMEVTANTVLIAFAGVFLICFMKGAFGGGFSIVGIPLLSFVMDPVTAGGLLAPLFIAMDLFALRYWKPSTWSKPDLALLLPGLVTGIGLGFLLFRVLDHRAVAIVMALVTLIFVGLWLLSETKVVVQPRSSPKAVAAGLASGVTTMVAHSGGPPLAMYLLPLGLSKEVYAGTTSLFFTVGNATKAVPWLLLVRPSGNVWIVMTACLLAIPSGVWLGWRLHGKLDQQQIYRACYGLLVVTALKLLWDGVSGYLG
;
A
#
# COMPACT_ATOMS: atom_id res chain seq x y z
N MET A 1 25.56 -3.38 -38.08
CA MET A 1 24.62 -2.44 -37.44
C MET A 1 23.83 -3.22 -36.42
N GLN A 2 24.14 -3.02 -35.11
CA GLN A 2 23.52 -3.74 -34.00
C GLN A 2 22.40 -2.88 -33.41
N PRO A 3 21.16 -3.35 -33.25
CA PRO A 3 20.07 -2.65 -32.58
C PRO A 3 19.99 -3.07 -31.10
N LEU A 4 20.97 -2.75 -30.29
CA LEU A 4 21.00 -3.13 -28.87
C LEU A 4 20.94 -1.94 -27.90
N GLY A 5 20.73 -0.71 -28.40
CA GLY A 5 20.80 0.51 -27.56
C GLY A 5 19.61 0.80 -26.65
N LEU A 6 18.39 0.35 -26.97
CA LEU A 6 17.19 0.72 -26.23
C LEU A 6 16.85 -0.24 -25.07
N LEU A 7 17.19 -1.52 -25.20
CA LEU A 7 16.95 -2.52 -24.14
C LEU A 7 17.90 -2.37 -22.96
N SER A 8 19.11 -1.83 -23.16
CA SER A 8 20.07 -1.57 -22.09
C SER A 8 19.67 -0.38 -21.19
N LEU A 9 18.84 0.53 -21.68
CA LEU A 9 18.25 1.62 -20.90
C LEU A 9 17.08 1.16 -20.02
N LEU A 10 16.40 0.10 -20.41
CA LEU A 10 15.25 -0.46 -19.70
C LEU A 10 15.65 -1.50 -18.64
N TRP A 11 16.87 -2.06 -18.74
CA TRP A 11 17.33 -3.11 -17.84
C TRP A 11 18.59 -2.64 -17.08
N PRO A 12 18.53 -2.44 -15.77
CA PRO A 12 19.73 -2.08 -14.98
C PRO A 12 20.74 -3.23 -15.07
N THR A 13 21.98 -2.93 -15.49
CA THR A 13 23.07 -3.91 -15.50
C THR A 13 23.28 -4.45 -14.07
N ARG A 14 23.62 -5.75 -13.96
CA ARG A 14 23.87 -6.45 -12.67
C ARG A 14 24.78 -5.66 -11.70
N ARG A 15 25.69 -4.86 -12.21
CA ARG A 15 26.62 -4.04 -11.43
C ARG A 15 25.89 -2.91 -10.68
N ARG A 16 24.97 -2.18 -11.32
CA ARG A 16 24.20 -1.10 -10.68
C ARG A 16 23.20 -1.59 -9.63
N VAL A 17 22.69 -2.82 -9.77
CA VAL A 17 21.82 -3.42 -8.76
C VAL A 17 22.64 -3.82 -7.53
N ARG A 18 23.88 -4.27 -7.72
CA ARG A 18 24.78 -4.67 -6.62
C ARG A 18 25.32 -3.47 -5.84
N GLU A 19 25.63 -2.36 -6.53
CA GLU A 19 26.09 -1.11 -5.89
C GLU A 19 24.96 -0.36 -5.15
N ARG A 20 23.68 -0.66 -5.45
CA ARG A 20 22.50 -0.17 -4.70
C ARG A 20 22.17 -1.02 -3.47
N GLY A 21 22.71 -2.23 -3.35
CA GLY A 21 22.43 -3.17 -2.28
C GLY A 21 23.37 -3.10 -1.07
N ASP A 22 24.40 -2.24 -1.12
CA ASP A 22 25.47 -2.28 -0.12
C ASP A 22 25.15 -1.58 1.23
N GLY A 23 23.90 -1.25 1.48
CA GLY A 23 23.41 -0.72 2.76
C GLY A 23 22.32 -1.56 3.43
N GLY A 24 21.91 -2.73 2.85
CA GLY A 24 20.76 -3.49 3.31
C GLY A 24 20.89 -5.00 3.18
N ASP A 25 22.04 -5.55 2.86
CA ASP A 25 22.25 -6.98 2.61
C ASP A 25 22.55 -7.82 3.88
N GLU A 26 22.17 -7.40 5.06
CA GLU A 26 22.00 -8.40 6.11
C GLU A 26 20.76 -9.23 5.79
N PRO A 27 20.89 -10.55 5.58
CA PRO A 27 19.75 -11.41 5.29
C PRO A 27 18.79 -11.32 6.47
N MET A 28 17.53 -10.89 6.22
CA MET A 28 16.49 -10.84 7.24
C MET A 28 16.52 -12.14 8.05
N GLU A 29 16.75 -12.06 9.35
CA GLU A 29 16.68 -13.22 10.22
C GLU A 29 15.24 -13.66 10.41
N VAL A 30 14.97 -14.94 10.14
CA VAL A 30 13.67 -15.56 10.40
C VAL A 30 13.60 -15.96 11.88
N THR A 31 13.31 -14.97 12.72
CA THR A 31 13.05 -15.21 14.15
C THR A 31 11.56 -15.36 14.40
N ALA A 32 11.19 -15.94 15.55
CA ALA A 32 9.79 -16.01 15.98
C ALA A 32 9.14 -14.61 16.05
N ASN A 33 9.90 -13.60 16.49
CA ASN A 33 9.44 -12.21 16.55
C ASN A 33 9.18 -11.63 15.15
N THR A 34 10.08 -11.90 14.19
CA THR A 34 9.90 -11.45 12.80
C THR A 34 8.62 -12.02 12.21
N VAL A 35 8.39 -13.33 12.39
CA VAL A 35 7.18 -14.00 11.88
C VAL A 35 5.93 -13.48 12.59
N LEU A 36 5.96 -13.28 13.91
CA LEU A 36 4.81 -12.81 14.68
C LEU A 36 4.40 -11.39 14.29
N ILE A 37 5.37 -10.46 14.19
CA ILE A 37 5.11 -9.07 13.80
C ILE A 37 4.61 -9.00 12.35
N ALA A 38 5.23 -9.75 11.44
CA ALA A 38 4.77 -9.81 10.05
C ALA A 38 3.34 -10.39 9.96
N PHE A 39 3.07 -11.49 10.67
CA PHE A 39 1.74 -12.10 10.72
C PHE A 39 0.70 -11.12 11.27
N ALA A 40 0.98 -10.44 12.40
CA ALA A 40 0.08 -9.46 12.99
C ALA A 40 -0.19 -8.27 12.05
N GLY A 41 0.84 -7.77 11.37
CA GLY A 41 0.71 -6.71 10.38
C GLY A 41 -0.14 -7.12 9.19
N VAL A 42 0.13 -8.29 8.62
CA VAL A 42 -0.66 -8.87 7.52
C VAL A 42 -2.09 -9.13 7.95
N PHE A 43 -2.31 -9.70 9.15
CA PHE A 43 -3.65 -9.92 9.70
C PHE A 43 -4.43 -8.60 9.84
N LEU A 44 -3.79 -7.55 10.37
CA LEU A 44 -4.42 -6.23 10.49
C LEU A 44 -4.82 -5.66 9.12
N ILE A 45 -3.95 -5.76 8.11
CA ILE A 45 -4.27 -5.32 6.75
C ILE A 45 -5.46 -6.14 6.20
N CYS A 46 -5.46 -7.46 6.38
CA CYS A 46 -6.53 -8.34 5.94
C CYS A 46 -7.85 -7.99 6.62
N PHE A 47 -7.82 -7.76 7.93
CA PHE A 47 -8.96 -7.30 8.71
C PHE A 47 -9.53 -6.00 8.15
N MET A 48 -8.68 -5.00 7.89
CA MET A 48 -9.09 -3.72 7.32
C MET A 48 -9.64 -3.86 5.89
N LYS A 49 -9.09 -4.77 5.08
CA LYS A 49 -9.65 -5.08 3.75
C LYS A 49 -11.04 -5.71 3.85
N GLY A 50 -11.23 -6.62 4.79
CA GLY A 50 -12.54 -7.21 5.06
C GLY A 50 -13.54 -6.18 5.59
N ALA A 51 -13.13 -5.34 6.53
CA ALA A 51 -14.00 -4.37 7.19
C ALA A 51 -14.37 -3.17 6.31
N PHE A 52 -13.45 -2.66 5.48
CA PHE A 52 -13.60 -1.38 4.78
C PHE A 52 -13.24 -1.45 3.28
N GLY A 53 -13.03 -2.63 2.74
CA GLY A 53 -12.65 -2.83 1.34
C GLY A 53 -11.18 -2.53 1.02
N GLY A 54 -10.39 -2.07 1.97
CA GLY A 54 -8.99 -1.68 1.79
C GLY A 54 -8.73 -0.22 2.17
N GLY A 55 -7.65 0.35 1.64
CA GLY A 55 -7.27 1.75 1.91
C GLY A 55 -6.36 1.93 3.14
N PHE A 56 -6.25 0.94 4.02
CA PHE A 56 -5.41 0.96 5.22
C PHE A 56 -4.12 0.12 5.09
N SER A 57 -3.79 -0.31 3.90
CA SER A 57 -2.50 -0.97 3.63
C SER A 57 -1.29 -0.09 3.92
N ILE A 58 -1.51 1.23 4.04
CA ILE A 58 -0.52 2.20 4.49
C ILE A 58 0.15 1.81 5.83
N VAL A 59 -0.52 1.06 6.70
CA VAL A 59 0.03 0.57 7.98
C VAL A 59 1.05 -0.55 7.76
N GLY A 60 0.99 -1.25 6.62
CA GLY A 60 1.77 -2.47 6.37
C GLY A 60 3.26 -2.25 6.40
N ILE A 61 3.78 -1.40 5.50
CA ILE A 61 5.23 -1.16 5.44
C ILE A 61 5.76 -0.60 6.76
N PRO A 62 5.18 0.46 7.35
CA PRO A 62 5.65 0.97 8.62
C PRO A 62 5.68 -0.08 9.73
N LEU A 63 4.66 -0.93 9.83
CA LEU A 63 4.63 -1.97 10.86
C LEU A 63 5.70 -3.04 10.63
N LEU A 64 5.87 -3.49 9.39
CA LEU A 64 6.92 -4.45 9.06
C LEU A 64 8.32 -3.87 9.21
N SER A 65 8.46 -2.54 9.09
CA SER A 65 9.77 -1.86 9.24
C SER A 65 10.36 -1.92 10.64
N PHE A 66 9.64 -2.49 11.62
CA PHE A 66 10.24 -2.85 12.91
C PHE A 66 11.12 -4.10 12.85
N VAL A 67 10.97 -4.95 11.82
CA VAL A 67 11.65 -6.25 11.71
C VAL A 67 12.34 -6.48 10.37
N MET A 68 12.15 -5.60 9.40
CA MET A 68 12.82 -5.64 8.09
C MET A 68 12.87 -4.23 7.48
N ASP A 69 13.73 -4.02 6.49
CA ASP A 69 13.78 -2.74 5.77
C ASP A 69 12.49 -2.47 4.98
N PRO A 70 12.15 -1.17 4.73
CA PRO A 70 10.89 -0.79 4.10
C PRO A 70 10.70 -1.35 2.68
N VAL A 71 11.77 -1.54 1.92
CA VAL A 71 11.68 -2.03 0.54
C VAL A 71 11.45 -3.55 0.54
N THR A 72 12.11 -4.29 1.42
CA THR A 72 11.83 -5.72 1.66
C THR A 72 10.40 -5.92 2.15
N ALA A 73 9.91 -5.07 3.09
CA ALA A 73 8.53 -5.09 3.55
C ALA A 73 7.54 -4.88 2.40
N GLY A 74 7.81 -3.92 1.51
CA GLY A 74 7.00 -3.67 0.32
C GLY A 74 7.00 -4.84 -0.66
N GLY A 75 8.16 -5.45 -0.86
CA GLY A 75 8.32 -6.65 -1.70
C GLY A 75 7.59 -7.87 -1.15
N LEU A 76 7.58 -8.06 0.17
CA LEU A 76 6.82 -9.11 0.86
C LEU A 76 5.31 -8.88 0.70
N LEU A 77 4.85 -7.66 0.86
CA LEU A 77 3.43 -7.32 0.80
C LEU A 77 2.86 -7.37 -0.62
N ALA A 78 3.65 -7.05 -1.65
CA ALA A 78 3.15 -6.92 -3.01
C ALA A 78 2.42 -8.19 -3.53
N PRO A 79 2.97 -9.40 -3.45
CA PRO A 79 2.25 -10.61 -3.84
C PRO A 79 1.15 -10.99 -2.85
N LEU A 80 1.33 -10.74 -1.55
CA LEU A 80 0.29 -11.02 -0.55
C LEU A 80 -0.97 -10.19 -0.79
N PHE A 81 -0.84 -8.94 -1.27
CA PHE A 81 -2.00 -8.13 -1.61
C PHE A 81 -2.89 -8.76 -2.68
N ILE A 82 -2.33 -9.48 -3.66
CA ILE A 82 -3.13 -10.19 -4.65
C ILE A 82 -4.00 -11.25 -3.98
N ALA A 83 -3.39 -12.07 -3.11
CA ALA A 83 -4.12 -13.10 -2.37
C ALA A 83 -5.20 -12.48 -1.46
N MET A 84 -4.86 -11.39 -0.74
CA MET A 84 -5.80 -10.66 0.11
C MET A 84 -6.99 -10.11 -0.70
N ASP A 85 -6.73 -9.55 -1.89
CA ASP A 85 -7.77 -8.96 -2.73
C ASP A 85 -8.70 -10.02 -3.31
N LEU A 86 -8.17 -11.15 -3.76
CA LEU A 86 -9.00 -12.27 -4.22
C LEU A 86 -9.93 -12.78 -3.12
N PHE A 87 -9.44 -12.85 -1.89
CA PHE A 87 -10.28 -13.17 -0.74
C PHE A 87 -11.31 -12.09 -0.42
N ALA A 88 -10.93 -10.81 -0.48
CA ALA A 88 -11.83 -9.70 -0.20
C ALA A 88 -12.97 -9.60 -1.23
N LEU A 89 -12.68 -9.82 -2.52
CA LEU A 89 -13.68 -9.83 -3.60
C LEU A 89 -14.73 -10.94 -3.46
N ARG A 90 -14.45 -11.99 -2.68
CA ARG A 90 -15.45 -13.01 -2.34
C ARG A 90 -16.63 -12.41 -1.55
N TYR A 91 -16.37 -11.38 -0.77
CA TYR A 91 -17.35 -10.68 0.08
C TYR A 91 -17.85 -9.39 -0.57
N TRP A 92 -16.95 -8.60 -1.18
CA TRP A 92 -17.29 -7.35 -1.86
C TRP A 92 -17.65 -7.59 -3.32
N LYS A 93 -18.89 -8.04 -3.54
CA LYS A 93 -19.42 -8.47 -4.83
C LYS A 93 -19.62 -7.31 -5.81
N PRO A 94 -19.74 -7.56 -7.14
CA PRO A 94 -19.98 -6.52 -8.15
C PRO A 94 -21.19 -5.63 -7.91
N SER A 95 -22.18 -6.11 -7.15
CA SER A 95 -23.34 -5.32 -6.73
C SER A 95 -23.00 -4.16 -5.79
N THR A 96 -21.84 -4.22 -5.12
CA THR A 96 -21.37 -3.19 -4.21
C THR A 96 -20.38 -2.19 -4.87
N TRP A 97 -20.19 -2.27 -6.19
CA TRP A 97 -19.24 -1.41 -6.89
C TRP A 97 -19.90 -0.20 -7.53
N SER A 98 -19.38 1.01 -7.25
CA SER A 98 -19.72 2.20 -8.02
C SER A 98 -18.99 2.21 -9.35
N LYS A 99 -19.59 1.59 -10.36
CA LYS A 99 -18.99 1.50 -11.72
C LYS A 99 -18.65 2.86 -12.33
N PRO A 100 -19.49 3.92 -12.21
CA PRO A 100 -19.15 5.22 -12.80
C PRO A 100 -17.91 5.85 -12.13
N ASP A 101 -17.74 5.69 -10.83
CA ASP A 101 -16.57 6.21 -10.14
C ASP A 101 -15.29 5.41 -10.49
N LEU A 102 -15.40 4.07 -10.55
CA LEU A 102 -14.30 3.21 -10.96
C LEU A 102 -13.81 3.50 -12.38
N ALA A 103 -14.72 3.74 -13.32
CA ALA A 103 -14.35 4.07 -14.70
C ALA A 103 -13.47 5.32 -14.81
N LEU A 104 -13.64 6.28 -13.90
CA LEU A 104 -12.85 7.52 -13.84
C LEU A 104 -11.57 7.36 -13.01
N LEU A 105 -11.63 6.57 -11.94
CA LEU A 105 -10.50 6.37 -10.99
C LEU A 105 -9.43 5.45 -11.57
N LEU A 106 -9.81 4.36 -12.25
CA LEU A 106 -8.86 3.31 -12.67
C LEU A 106 -7.83 3.77 -13.71
N PRO A 107 -8.16 4.56 -14.75
CA PRO A 107 -7.16 5.10 -15.66
C PRO A 107 -6.10 5.95 -14.92
N GLY A 108 -6.54 6.81 -14.01
CA GLY A 108 -5.66 7.58 -13.15
C GLY A 108 -4.76 6.70 -12.30
N LEU A 109 -5.32 5.67 -11.66
CA LEU A 109 -4.59 4.70 -10.85
C LEU A 109 -3.45 4.03 -11.63
N VAL A 110 -3.74 3.47 -12.80
CA VAL A 110 -2.75 2.77 -13.64
C VAL A 110 -1.63 3.72 -14.08
N THR A 111 -2.00 4.92 -14.54
CA THR A 111 -1.04 5.97 -14.92
C THR A 111 -0.18 6.37 -13.73
N GLY A 112 -0.81 6.57 -12.56
CA GLY A 112 -0.11 6.92 -11.32
C GLY A 112 0.86 5.83 -10.85
N ILE A 113 0.52 4.55 -10.98
CA ILE A 113 1.44 3.44 -10.68
C ILE A 113 2.65 3.48 -11.62
N GLY A 114 2.45 3.74 -12.91
CA GLY A 114 3.56 3.90 -13.85
C GLY A 114 4.50 5.04 -13.48
N LEU A 115 3.97 6.22 -13.13
CA LEU A 115 4.74 7.36 -12.65
C LEU A 115 5.47 7.06 -11.34
N GLY A 116 4.80 6.41 -10.38
CA GLY A 116 5.39 6.00 -9.11
C GLY A 116 6.52 4.99 -9.30
N PHE A 117 6.41 4.08 -10.26
CA PHE A 117 7.47 3.15 -10.61
C PHE A 117 8.72 3.86 -11.17
N LEU A 118 8.52 4.83 -12.06
CA LEU A 118 9.62 5.63 -12.60
C LEU A 118 10.33 6.41 -11.48
N LEU A 119 9.56 7.02 -10.58
CA LEU A 119 10.10 7.72 -9.41
C LEU A 119 10.93 6.77 -8.52
N PHE A 120 10.39 5.60 -8.22
CA PHE A 120 11.06 4.60 -7.39
C PHE A 120 12.40 4.10 -7.99
N ARG A 121 12.52 4.08 -9.33
CA ARG A 121 13.76 3.70 -10.01
C ARG A 121 14.89 4.73 -9.88
N VAL A 122 14.55 5.98 -9.61
CA VAL A 122 15.52 7.09 -9.50
C VAL A 122 16.00 7.27 -8.06
N LEU A 123 15.15 6.96 -7.07
CA LEU A 123 15.44 7.13 -5.65
C LEU A 123 16.33 6.00 -5.12
N ASP A 124 17.25 6.33 -4.23
CA ASP A 124 17.99 5.34 -3.43
C ASP A 124 17.11 4.81 -2.26
N HIS A 125 17.62 3.80 -1.55
CA HIS A 125 16.89 3.14 -0.46
C HIS A 125 16.51 4.09 0.68
N ARG A 126 17.40 5.02 1.03
CA ARG A 126 17.18 6.01 2.10
C ARG A 126 16.17 7.07 1.67
N ALA A 127 16.29 7.56 0.44
CA ALA A 127 15.33 8.50 -0.12
C ALA A 127 13.92 7.87 -0.20
N VAL A 128 13.80 6.58 -0.53
CA VAL A 128 12.52 5.86 -0.51
C VAL A 128 11.92 5.85 0.90
N ALA A 129 12.70 5.54 1.94
CA ALA A 129 12.21 5.55 3.33
C ALA A 129 11.72 6.93 3.75
N ILE A 130 12.45 8.00 3.40
CA ILE A 130 12.05 9.39 3.68
C ILE A 130 10.75 9.75 2.93
N VAL A 131 10.66 9.42 1.64
CA VAL A 131 9.45 9.69 0.85
C VAL A 131 8.24 8.94 1.42
N MET A 132 8.40 7.67 1.81
CA MET A 132 7.35 6.90 2.48
C MET A 132 6.90 7.56 3.79
N ALA A 133 7.86 8.00 4.61
CA ALA A 133 7.57 8.71 5.85
C ALA A 133 6.81 10.01 5.62
N LEU A 134 7.29 10.84 4.70
CA LEU A 134 6.66 12.13 4.37
C LEU A 134 5.25 11.94 3.82
N VAL A 135 5.05 11.01 2.88
CA VAL A 135 3.72 10.68 2.35
C VAL A 135 2.79 10.27 3.48
N THR A 136 3.26 9.41 4.40
CA THR A 136 2.47 8.95 5.54
C THR A 136 2.10 10.11 6.47
N LEU A 137 3.07 10.97 6.83
CA LEU A 137 2.84 12.13 7.70
C LEU A 137 1.91 13.18 7.07
N ILE A 138 2.05 13.43 5.77
CA ILE A 138 1.13 14.32 5.04
C ILE A 138 -0.31 13.81 5.15
N PHE A 139 -0.54 12.52 4.95
CA PHE A 139 -1.89 11.96 5.06
C PHE A 139 -2.43 11.96 6.49
N VAL A 140 -1.59 11.70 7.47
CA VAL A 140 -1.97 11.87 8.88
C VAL A 140 -2.35 13.32 9.17
N GLY A 141 -1.54 14.28 8.71
CA GLY A 141 -1.83 15.71 8.86
C GLY A 141 -3.14 16.12 8.19
N LEU A 142 -3.35 15.71 6.93
CA LEU A 142 -4.61 15.96 6.22
C LEU A 142 -5.82 15.35 6.94
N TRP A 143 -5.66 14.16 7.52
CA TRP A 143 -6.72 13.54 8.30
C TRP A 143 -7.02 14.30 9.60
N LEU A 144 -5.99 14.75 10.32
CA LEU A 144 -6.16 15.55 11.54
C LEU A 144 -6.83 16.91 11.26
N LEU A 145 -6.54 17.50 10.09
CA LEU A 145 -7.13 18.77 9.67
C LEU A 145 -8.51 18.60 9.03
N SER A 146 -8.92 17.38 8.69
CA SER A 146 -10.23 17.15 8.09
C SER A 146 -11.32 17.31 9.15
N GLU A 147 -12.24 18.25 8.88
CA GLU A 147 -13.42 18.43 9.71
C GLU A 147 -14.32 17.20 9.63
N THR A 148 -14.94 16.84 10.76
CA THR A 148 -15.80 15.65 10.88
C THR A 148 -17.11 15.74 10.09
N LYS A 149 -17.47 16.90 9.55
CA LYS A 149 -18.68 17.10 8.75
C LYS A 149 -18.38 16.91 7.26
N VAL A 150 -18.66 15.74 6.75
CA VAL A 150 -18.61 15.49 5.31
C VAL A 150 -19.85 16.11 4.65
N VAL A 151 -19.65 17.21 3.95
CA VAL A 151 -20.70 17.77 3.05
C VAL A 151 -20.74 16.90 1.80
N VAL A 152 -21.91 16.33 1.50
CA VAL A 152 -22.10 15.51 0.28
C VAL A 152 -21.84 16.37 -0.95
N GLN A 153 -20.90 15.92 -1.80
CA GLN A 153 -20.52 16.61 -3.01
C GLN A 153 -20.92 15.83 -4.26
N PRO A 154 -21.25 16.50 -5.38
CA PRO A 154 -21.51 15.83 -6.64
C PRO A 154 -20.24 15.17 -7.19
N ARG A 155 -20.42 14.13 -8.01
CA ARG A 155 -19.34 13.49 -8.75
C ARG A 155 -18.61 14.50 -9.63
N SER A 156 -17.28 14.39 -9.67
CA SER A 156 -16.42 15.26 -10.47
C SER A 156 -15.35 14.42 -11.16
N SER A 157 -15.40 14.36 -12.49
CA SER A 157 -14.44 13.59 -13.28
C SER A 157 -12.98 14.06 -13.07
N PRO A 158 -12.66 15.38 -13.04
CA PRO A 158 -11.30 15.82 -12.76
C PRO A 158 -10.80 15.38 -11.37
N LYS A 159 -11.67 15.48 -10.34
CA LYS A 159 -11.30 15.06 -8.98
C LYS A 159 -11.10 13.55 -8.91
N ALA A 160 -11.91 12.75 -9.62
CA ALA A 160 -11.76 11.30 -9.67
C ALA A 160 -10.43 10.90 -10.32
N VAL A 161 -10.11 11.45 -11.49
CA VAL A 161 -8.85 11.16 -12.18
C VAL A 161 -7.64 11.58 -11.35
N ALA A 162 -7.68 12.76 -10.74
CA ALA A 162 -6.63 13.25 -9.86
C ALA A 162 -6.44 12.35 -8.62
N ALA A 163 -7.54 11.91 -8.00
CA ALA A 163 -7.50 10.99 -6.87
C ALA A 163 -6.96 9.62 -7.27
N GLY A 164 -7.36 9.10 -8.44
CA GLY A 164 -6.82 7.87 -9.01
C GLY A 164 -5.31 7.98 -9.23
N LEU A 165 -4.85 9.06 -9.88
CA LEU A 165 -3.43 9.30 -10.16
C LEU A 165 -2.61 9.40 -8.85
N ALA A 166 -3.06 10.21 -7.89
CA ALA A 166 -2.40 10.35 -6.60
C ALA A 166 -2.36 9.02 -5.83
N SER A 167 -3.48 8.26 -5.83
CA SER A 167 -3.53 6.92 -5.25
C SER A 167 -2.56 5.97 -5.94
N GLY A 168 -2.43 6.05 -7.26
CA GLY A 168 -1.52 5.22 -8.03
C GLY A 168 -0.06 5.47 -7.68
N VAL A 169 0.37 6.75 -7.64
CA VAL A 169 1.73 7.13 -7.24
C VAL A 169 2.00 6.67 -5.80
N THR A 170 1.14 7.02 -4.87
CA THR A 170 1.36 6.74 -3.44
C THR A 170 1.25 5.25 -3.10
N THR A 171 0.39 4.48 -3.81
CA THR A 171 0.34 3.04 -3.60
C THR A 171 1.54 2.32 -4.19
N MET A 172 2.12 2.83 -5.28
CA MET A 172 3.34 2.27 -5.83
C MET A 172 4.54 2.50 -4.90
N VAL A 173 4.70 3.72 -4.38
CA VAL A 173 5.86 4.08 -3.55
C VAL A 173 5.73 3.54 -2.13
N ALA A 174 4.58 3.70 -1.48
CA ALA A 174 4.42 3.46 -0.04
C ALA A 174 3.23 2.55 0.32
N HIS A 175 2.62 1.84 -0.63
CA HIS A 175 1.35 1.12 -0.43
C HIS A 175 0.22 1.99 0.19
N SER A 176 0.29 3.31 -0.02
CA SER A 176 -0.50 4.34 0.67
C SER A 176 -1.56 4.99 -0.22
N GLY A 177 -2.19 4.24 -1.12
CA GLY A 177 -3.20 4.78 -2.04
C GLY A 177 -4.57 5.10 -1.39
N GLY A 178 -4.78 4.70 -0.14
CA GLY A 178 -6.07 4.84 0.55
C GLY A 178 -6.52 6.29 0.76
N PRO A 179 -5.69 7.17 1.31
CA PRO A 179 -6.08 8.53 1.62
C PRO A 179 -6.54 9.35 0.39
N PRO A 180 -5.83 9.39 -0.76
CA PRO A 180 -6.33 10.12 -1.93
C PRO A 180 -7.66 9.57 -2.45
N LEU A 181 -7.84 8.23 -2.43
CA LEU A 181 -9.10 7.61 -2.81
C LEU A 181 -10.22 8.03 -1.86
N ALA A 182 -9.98 8.00 -0.55
CA ALA A 182 -10.95 8.38 0.47
C ALA A 182 -11.37 9.86 0.35
N MET A 183 -10.43 10.76 0.04
CA MET A 183 -10.73 12.18 -0.21
C MET A 183 -11.71 12.40 -1.37
N TYR A 184 -11.75 11.48 -2.33
CA TYR A 184 -12.75 11.53 -3.41
C TYR A 184 -14.03 10.80 -3.05
N LEU A 185 -13.95 9.55 -2.53
CA LEU A 185 -15.13 8.71 -2.33
C LEU A 185 -15.97 9.11 -1.12
N LEU A 186 -15.36 9.57 0.00
CA LEU A 186 -16.11 9.91 1.21
C LEU A 186 -17.13 11.03 1.00
N PRO A 187 -16.79 12.14 0.30
CA PRO A 187 -17.75 13.21 0.05
C PRO A 187 -18.92 12.82 -0.87
N LEU A 188 -18.84 11.68 -1.57
CA LEU A 188 -19.95 11.22 -2.44
C LEU A 188 -21.15 10.68 -1.66
N GLY A 189 -21.04 10.47 -0.34
CA GLY A 189 -22.14 9.95 0.48
C GLY A 189 -22.58 8.53 0.12
N LEU A 190 -21.66 7.71 -0.41
CA LEU A 190 -21.94 6.31 -0.75
C LEU A 190 -22.31 5.51 0.51
N SER A 191 -23.17 4.49 0.35
CA SER A 191 -23.40 3.54 1.45
C SER A 191 -22.10 2.85 1.85
N LYS A 192 -22.00 2.37 3.10
CA LYS A 192 -20.79 1.69 3.61
C LYS A 192 -20.39 0.52 2.71
N GLU A 193 -21.36 -0.25 2.23
CA GLU A 193 -21.13 -1.41 1.36
C GLU A 193 -20.59 -0.97 -0.01
N VAL A 194 -21.17 0.08 -0.61
CA VAL A 194 -20.73 0.59 -1.92
C VAL A 194 -19.34 1.23 -1.81
N TYR A 195 -19.09 1.95 -0.74
CA TYR A 195 -17.75 2.48 -0.47
C TYR A 195 -16.71 1.36 -0.36
N ALA A 196 -16.98 0.35 0.49
CA ALA A 196 -16.05 -0.76 0.72
C ALA A 196 -15.84 -1.61 -0.53
N GLY A 197 -16.91 -1.93 -1.25
CA GLY A 197 -16.83 -2.71 -2.50
C GLY A 197 -16.08 -1.98 -3.61
N THR A 198 -16.33 -0.68 -3.79
CA THR A 198 -15.62 0.18 -4.77
C THR A 198 -14.13 0.27 -4.42
N THR A 199 -13.81 0.48 -3.16
CA THR A 199 -12.44 0.53 -2.65
C THR A 199 -11.74 -0.81 -2.85
N SER A 200 -12.43 -1.93 -2.58
CA SER A 200 -11.87 -3.28 -2.76
C SER A 200 -11.48 -3.54 -4.21
N LEU A 201 -12.36 -3.29 -5.17
CA LEU A 201 -12.03 -3.49 -6.60
C LEU A 201 -10.93 -2.53 -7.06
N PHE A 202 -10.99 -1.26 -6.65
CA PHE A 202 -9.96 -0.28 -6.98
C PHE A 202 -8.58 -0.77 -6.59
N PHE A 203 -8.42 -1.24 -5.34
CA PHE A 203 -7.13 -1.77 -4.87
C PHE A 203 -6.77 -3.12 -5.46
N THR A 204 -7.74 -3.96 -5.81
CA THR A 204 -7.46 -5.20 -6.54
C THR A 204 -6.76 -4.91 -7.87
N VAL A 205 -7.31 -3.98 -8.65
CA VAL A 205 -6.68 -3.56 -9.91
C VAL A 205 -5.30 -2.92 -9.65
N GLY A 206 -5.22 -2.03 -8.67
CA GLY A 206 -3.96 -1.37 -8.32
C GLY A 206 -2.88 -2.35 -7.86
N ASN A 207 -3.22 -3.29 -6.99
CA ASN A 207 -2.26 -4.28 -6.48
C ASN A 207 -1.83 -5.27 -7.57
N ALA A 208 -2.74 -5.70 -8.43
CA ALA A 208 -2.40 -6.53 -9.60
C ALA A 208 -1.45 -5.78 -10.55
N THR A 209 -1.73 -4.48 -10.82
CA THR A 209 -0.89 -3.65 -11.70
C THR A 209 0.50 -3.43 -11.11
N LYS A 210 0.63 -3.13 -9.81
CA LYS A 210 1.92 -2.82 -9.17
C LYS A 210 2.74 -4.06 -8.79
N ALA A 211 2.15 -5.25 -8.77
CA ALA A 211 2.85 -6.47 -8.39
C ALA A 211 4.06 -6.75 -9.28
N VAL A 212 3.90 -6.61 -10.60
CA VAL A 212 5.01 -6.78 -11.55
C VAL A 212 6.13 -5.77 -11.31
N PRO A 213 5.87 -4.45 -11.26
CA PRO A 213 6.88 -3.46 -10.86
C PRO A 213 7.61 -3.81 -9.57
N TRP A 214 6.90 -4.19 -8.52
CA TRP A 214 7.52 -4.55 -7.24
C TRP A 214 8.42 -5.78 -7.32
N LEU A 215 8.00 -6.83 -8.04
CA LEU A 215 8.82 -8.03 -8.25
C LEU A 215 10.07 -7.75 -9.11
N LEU A 216 10.03 -6.72 -9.96
CA LEU A 216 11.21 -6.27 -10.71
C LEU A 216 12.18 -5.44 -9.83
N LEU A 217 11.66 -4.68 -8.87
CA LEU A 217 12.44 -3.84 -7.96
C LEU A 217 13.07 -4.66 -6.83
N VAL A 218 12.33 -5.61 -6.29
CA VAL A 218 12.73 -6.42 -5.13
C VAL A 218 12.67 -7.89 -5.51
N ARG A 219 13.80 -8.59 -5.34
CA ARG A 219 13.85 -10.05 -5.46
C ARG A 219 13.80 -10.64 -4.06
N PRO A 220 12.66 -11.18 -3.61
CA PRO A 220 12.56 -11.74 -2.28
C PRO A 220 13.58 -12.87 -2.07
N SER A 221 14.33 -12.83 -0.97
CA SER A 221 15.21 -13.91 -0.54
C SER A 221 14.41 -15.12 -0.05
N GLY A 222 15.07 -16.27 0.15
CA GLY A 222 14.43 -17.46 0.70
C GLY A 222 13.73 -17.19 2.05
N ASN A 223 14.35 -16.38 2.90
CA ASN A 223 13.80 -15.99 4.21
C ASN A 223 12.49 -15.18 4.08
N VAL A 224 12.41 -14.28 3.10
CA VAL A 224 11.18 -13.52 2.83
C VAL A 224 10.04 -14.45 2.40
N TRP A 225 10.34 -15.46 1.58
CA TRP A 225 9.36 -16.46 1.17
C TRP A 225 8.81 -17.28 2.34
N ILE A 226 9.66 -17.64 3.32
CA ILE A 226 9.23 -18.37 4.53
C ILE A 226 8.24 -17.50 5.32
N VAL A 227 8.60 -16.24 5.61
CA VAL A 227 7.72 -15.32 6.34
C VAL A 227 6.42 -15.06 5.59
N MET A 228 6.49 -14.87 4.26
CA MET A 228 5.33 -14.66 3.41
C MET A 228 4.37 -15.87 3.45
N THR A 229 4.91 -17.09 3.40
CA THR A 229 4.09 -18.31 3.47
C THR A 229 3.36 -18.42 4.81
N ALA A 230 4.04 -18.10 5.92
CA ALA A 230 3.39 -18.04 7.24
C ALA A 230 2.27 -17.01 7.28
N CYS A 231 2.46 -15.85 6.64
CA CYS A 231 1.45 -14.79 6.57
C CYS A 231 0.22 -15.14 5.72
N LEU A 232 0.29 -16.12 4.81
CA LEU A 232 -0.88 -16.57 4.05
C LEU A 232 -2.02 -17.07 4.94
N LEU A 233 -1.70 -17.63 6.10
CA LEU A 233 -2.70 -18.13 7.06
C LEU A 233 -3.53 -16.99 7.69
N ALA A 234 -2.99 -15.77 7.74
CA ALA A 234 -3.68 -14.58 8.23
C ALA A 234 -4.78 -14.09 7.27
N ILE A 235 -4.68 -14.42 5.97
CA ILE A 235 -5.55 -13.84 4.95
C ILE A 235 -7.01 -14.25 5.14
N PRO A 236 -7.39 -15.54 5.13
CA PRO A 236 -8.78 -15.93 5.22
C PRO A 236 -9.41 -15.49 6.54
N SER A 237 -8.68 -15.66 7.66
CA SER A 237 -9.19 -15.32 8.98
C SER A 237 -9.35 -13.80 9.17
N GLY A 238 -8.37 -13.02 8.76
CA GLY A 238 -8.42 -11.55 8.87
C GLY A 238 -9.51 -10.94 8.00
N VAL A 239 -9.57 -11.31 6.72
CA VAL A 239 -10.60 -10.78 5.79
C VAL A 239 -12.01 -11.18 6.25
N TRP A 240 -12.21 -12.45 6.62
CA TRP A 240 -13.52 -12.92 7.10
C TRP A 240 -13.95 -12.18 8.37
N LEU A 241 -13.06 -12.06 9.35
CA LEU A 241 -13.38 -11.37 10.61
C LEU A 241 -13.70 -9.90 10.37
N GLY A 242 -12.93 -9.20 9.53
CA GLY A 242 -13.18 -7.83 9.17
C GLY A 242 -14.54 -7.65 8.50
N TRP A 243 -14.86 -8.46 7.51
CA TRP A 243 -16.16 -8.43 6.84
C TRP A 243 -17.34 -8.73 7.80
N ARG A 244 -17.18 -9.73 8.66
CA ARG A 244 -18.23 -10.08 9.62
C ARG A 244 -18.52 -8.96 10.62
N LEU A 245 -17.51 -8.20 10.97
CA LEU A 245 -17.62 -7.08 11.91
C LEU A 245 -17.94 -5.74 11.23
N HIS A 246 -17.91 -5.66 9.90
CA HIS A 246 -18.12 -4.42 9.13
C HIS A 246 -19.29 -3.55 9.63
N GLY A 247 -20.46 -4.15 9.86
CA GLY A 247 -21.65 -3.43 10.32
C GLY A 247 -21.60 -2.99 11.80
N LYS A 248 -20.68 -3.55 12.62
CA LYS A 248 -20.59 -3.29 14.07
C LYS A 248 -19.45 -2.35 14.44
N LEU A 249 -18.50 -2.13 13.52
CA LEU A 249 -17.33 -1.35 13.80
C LEU A 249 -17.63 0.15 13.76
N ASP A 250 -17.15 0.85 14.78
CA ASP A 250 -17.03 2.30 14.73
C ASP A 250 -15.80 2.66 13.89
N GLN A 251 -16.08 3.08 12.66
CA GLN A 251 -15.07 3.46 11.69
C GLN A 251 -14.14 4.54 12.22
N GLN A 252 -14.66 5.48 13.02
CA GLN A 252 -13.89 6.62 13.52
C GLN A 252 -12.87 6.20 14.58
N GLN A 253 -13.24 5.28 15.48
CA GLN A 253 -12.33 4.78 16.53
C GLN A 253 -11.17 3.98 15.91
N ILE A 254 -11.47 3.12 14.95
CA ILE A 254 -10.46 2.33 14.26
C ILE A 254 -9.51 3.22 13.46
N TYR A 255 -10.05 4.24 12.77
CA TYR A 255 -9.23 5.21 12.05
C TYR A 255 -8.27 5.93 12.99
N ARG A 256 -8.74 6.40 14.15
CA ARG A 256 -7.88 7.06 15.15
C ARG A 256 -6.74 6.14 15.60
N ALA A 257 -7.03 4.88 15.91
CA ALA A 257 -6.01 3.91 16.31
C ALA A 257 -4.99 3.66 15.18
N CYS A 258 -5.44 3.46 13.94
CA CYS A 258 -4.56 3.27 12.79
C CYS A 258 -3.70 4.50 12.51
N TYR A 259 -4.27 5.70 12.56
CA TYR A 259 -3.51 6.94 12.35
C TYR A 259 -2.51 7.20 13.48
N GLY A 260 -2.85 6.87 14.72
CA GLY A 260 -1.90 6.92 15.84
C GLY A 260 -0.68 6.00 15.59
N LEU A 261 -0.92 4.77 15.14
CA LEU A 261 0.15 3.84 14.77
C LEU A 261 0.99 4.39 13.60
N LEU A 262 0.34 5.00 12.61
CA LEU A 262 1.01 5.58 11.45
C LEU A 262 1.97 6.72 11.84
N VAL A 263 1.59 7.57 12.80
CA VAL A 263 2.49 8.62 13.31
C VAL A 263 3.77 8.02 13.86
N VAL A 264 3.65 7.06 14.77
CA VAL A 264 4.82 6.41 15.40
C VAL A 264 5.73 5.76 14.38
N THR A 265 5.14 5.02 13.45
CA THR A 265 5.91 4.29 12.43
C THR A 265 6.50 5.21 11.36
N ALA A 266 5.81 6.30 10.99
CA ALA A 266 6.34 7.29 10.05
C ALA A 266 7.52 8.09 10.66
N LEU A 267 7.45 8.41 11.95
CA LEU A 267 8.58 9.05 12.66
C LEU A 267 9.78 8.11 12.72
N LYS A 268 9.56 6.80 12.93
CA LYS A 268 10.65 5.80 12.87
C LYS A 268 11.28 5.76 11.47
N LEU A 269 10.46 5.66 10.40
CA LEU A 269 10.97 5.64 9.03
C LEU A 269 11.75 6.91 8.66
N LEU A 270 11.26 8.06 9.12
CA LEU A 270 11.95 9.34 8.91
C LEU A 270 13.30 9.34 9.62
N TRP A 271 13.34 8.88 10.87
CA TRP A 271 14.57 8.75 11.63
C TRP A 271 15.57 7.82 10.95
N ASP A 272 15.15 6.62 10.55
CA ASP A 272 15.99 5.62 9.87
C ASP A 272 16.54 6.19 8.55
N GLY A 273 15.70 6.89 7.76
CA GLY A 273 16.13 7.52 6.52
C GLY A 273 17.14 8.64 6.72
N VAL A 274 16.89 9.55 7.65
CA VAL A 274 17.75 10.72 7.92
C VAL A 274 19.06 10.30 8.60
N SER A 275 19.00 9.45 9.62
CA SER A 275 20.21 8.99 10.33
C SER A 275 21.18 8.28 9.39
N GLY A 276 20.65 7.57 8.38
CA GLY A 276 21.48 6.92 7.36
C GLY A 276 22.24 7.89 6.43
N TYR A 277 21.86 9.18 6.37
CA TYR A 277 22.64 10.21 5.64
C TYR A 277 23.62 10.97 6.55
N LEU A 278 23.44 10.92 7.87
CA LEU A 278 24.26 11.65 8.85
C LEU A 278 25.41 10.80 9.38
N GLY A 279 25.38 9.49 9.24
CA GLY A 279 26.43 8.53 9.61
C GLY A 279 27.10 7.95 8.40
#